data_d5e5607e5f7b9d3e90b4797b13b26f70
#
_entry.id   d5e5607e5f7b9d3e90b4797b13b26f70
#
_cell.length_a   1.000
_cell.length_b   1.000
_cell.length_c   1.000
_cell.angle_alpha   90.00
_cell.angle_beta   90.00
_cell.angle_gamma   90.00
#
_symmetry.space_group_name_H-M   'P 1'
#
loop_
_entity.id
_entity.type
_entity.pdbx_description
1 polymer ?
#
loop_
_entity_poly.entity_id
_entity_poly.type
_entity_poly.pdbx_seq_one_letter_code
_entity_poly.pdbx_strand_id
1 'polypeptide(L)'
;MRPALEERYEISSLSRNGVDGLPDERNFKGNVADMDSLRPAFEGIDVVVNLAAAGGRSDPEGMSGDWDTMLKYNIVGCYNVLEVAKQTGVSRVILASSGATANGYEWEEPYKTLVSKEDLPLPESWEMVSEASEPKPIHMYGVTKLFGEDLGRLYAATTDLSVINLRISSTGPVDAPDPGRGMANWQSHRDLQQLTIKIIEAPANLKSDIFWATSDNKRKFRDNAHAKEVLGYAPQDGAD
;
A
#
# COMPACT_ATOMS: atom_id res chain seq x y z
N MET A 1 12.80 0.73 1.05
CA MET A 1 12.21 1.77 0.16
C MET A 1 13.05 3.05 0.16
N ARG A 2 13.29 3.72 1.30
CA ARG A 2 14.00 5.01 1.39
C ARG A 2 15.34 5.04 0.61
N PRO A 3 16.30 4.11 0.76
CA PRO A 3 17.57 4.20 0.06
C PRO A 3 17.44 4.31 -1.47
N ALA A 4 16.54 3.55 -2.07
CA ALA A 4 16.33 3.60 -3.53
C ALA A 4 15.65 4.90 -4.00
N LEU A 5 14.86 5.55 -3.15
CA LEU A 5 14.26 6.85 -3.44
C LEU A 5 15.26 7.99 -3.26
N GLU A 6 16.16 7.92 -2.27
CA GLU A 6 17.20 8.94 -2.03
C GLU A 6 18.20 9.06 -3.17
N GLU A 7 18.37 8.03 -4.00
CA GLU A 7 19.20 8.09 -5.21
C GLU A 7 18.60 8.98 -6.32
N ARG A 8 17.31 9.29 -6.26
CA ARG A 8 16.56 9.98 -7.31
C ARG A 8 15.88 11.25 -6.87
N TYR A 9 15.52 11.35 -5.60
CA TYR A 9 14.67 12.41 -5.05
C TYR A 9 15.25 12.98 -3.77
N GLU A 10 14.91 14.22 -3.49
CA GLU A 10 15.09 14.80 -2.18
C GLU A 10 14.01 14.29 -1.23
N ILE A 11 14.39 13.52 -0.22
CA ILE A 11 13.46 12.85 0.67
C ILE A 11 13.37 13.58 2.01
N SER A 12 12.15 13.90 2.40
CA SER A 12 11.79 14.25 3.78
C SER A 12 11.03 13.09 4.42
N SER A 13 11.13 12.96 5.72
CA SER A 13 10.38 11.94 6.48
C SER A 13 9.59 12.59 7.60
N LEU A 14 8.36 12.12 7.77
CA LEU A 14 7.56 12.42 8.95
C LEU A 14 7.23 11.11 9.68
N SER A 15 7.60 11.04 10.94
CA SER A 15 7.27 9.91 11.81
C SER A 15 7.14 10.36 13.26
N ARG A 16 6.59 9.51 14.13
CA ARG A 16 6.42 9.86 15.55
C ARG A 16 7.74 10.14 16.28
N ASN A 17 8.80 9.45 15.91
CA ASN A 17 10.08 9.49 16.62
C ASN A 17 11.22 10.11 15.79
N GLY A 18 10.98 10.45 14.53
CA GLY A 18 12.02 10.72 13.56
C GLY A 18 12.60 9.43 12.97
N VAL A 19 13.52 9.55 12.02
CA VAL A 19 14.22 8.44 11.39
C VAL A 19 15.71 8.73 11.35
N ASP A 20 16.55 7.71 11.50
CA ASP A 20 17.99 7.89 11.43
C ASP A 20 18.48 8.18 10.00
N GLY A 21 19.54 8.98 9.91
CA GLY A 21 20.26 9.24 8.65
C GLY A 21 19.61 10.28 7.74
N LEU A 22 18.63 11.04 8.19
CA LEU A 22 18.17 12.25 7.52
C LEU A 22 18.65 13.51 8.28
N PRO A 23 18.96 14.61 7.56
CA PRO A 23 19.21 15.91 8.18
C PRO A 23 17.98 16.40 8.95
N ASP A 24 18.20 17.17 10.01
CA ASP A 24 17.12 17.63 10.90
C ASP A 24 16.03 18.41 10.15
N GLU A 25 16.41 19.21 9.15
CA GLU A 25 15.49 19.99 8.33
C GLU A 25 14.58 19.17 7.42
N ARG A 26 14.86 17.86 7.26
CA ARG A 26 14.07 16.90 6.48
C ARG A 26 13.51 15.75 7.33
N ASN A 27 13.69 15.82 8.64
CA ASN A 27 13.32 14.76 9.58
C ASN A 27 12.26 15.25 10.58
N PHE A 28 11.04 15.29 10.14
CA PHE A 28 9.92 15.83 10.91
C PHE A 28 9.37 14.82 11.91
N LYS A 29 9.07 15.30 13.12
CA LYS A 29 8.32 14.54 14.12
C LYS A 29 6.87 14.98 14.12
N GLY A 30 5.97 14.03 13.90
CA GLY A 30 4.55 14.30 13.83
C GLY A 30 3.70 13.03 13.90
N ASN A 31 2.40 13.23 13.99
CA ASN A 31 1.41 12.17 14.14
C ASN A 31 0.30 12.39 13.12
N VAL A 32 0.04 11.40 12.25
CA VAL A 32 -1.03 11.49 11.24
C VAL A 32 -2.41 11.80 11.84
N ALA A 33 -2.63 11.47 13.11
CA ALA A 33 -3.87 11.81 13.82
C ALA A 33 -3.95 13.29 14.29
N ASP A 34 -2.87 14.05 14.13
CA ASP A 34 -2.79 15.47 14.45
C ASP A 34 -2.44 16.26 13.19
N MET A 35 -3.45 16.88 12.59
CA MET A 35 -3.32 17.57 11.32
C MET A 35 -2.28 18.71 11.37
N ASP A 36 -2.19 19.44 12.46
CA ASP A 36 -1.25 20.56 12.56
C ASP A 36 0.20 20.09 12.61
N SER A 37 0.45 18.90 13.19
CA SER A 37 1.78 18.30 13.20
C SER A 37 2.28 17.85 11.82
N LEU A 38 1.39 17.72 10.82
CA LEU A 38 1.75 17.33 9.46
C LEU A 38 2.23 18.51 8.62
N ARG A 39 1.67 19.70 8.82
CA ARG A 39 1.85 20.88 7.95
C ARG A 39 3.31 21.19 7.64
N PRO A 40 4.23 21.28 8.62
CA PRO A 40 5.64 21.62 8.33
C PRO A 40 6.33 20.61 7.40
N ALA A 41 5.92 19.35 7.44
CA ALA A 41 6.53 18.30 6.62
C ALA A 41 5.96 18.23 5.20
N PHE A 42 4.90 18.98 4.90
CA PHE A 42 4.22 18.99 3.60
C PHE A 42 4.51 20.26 2.80
N GLU A 43 5.10 21.27 3.40
CA GLU A 43 5.46 22.51 2.70
C GLU A 43 6.56 22.26 1.66
N GLY A 44 6.29 22.64 0.41
CA GLY A 44 7.24 22.48 -0.70
C GLY A 44 7.43 21.03 -1.17
N ILE A 45 6.55 20.11 -0.79
CA ILE A 45 6.59 18.70 -1.18
C ILE A 45 5.74 18.47 -2.43
N ASP A 46 6.34 17.82 -3.44
CA ASP A 46 5.62 17.46 -4.67
C ASP A 46 4.79 16.19 -4.50
N VAL A 47 5.34 15.18 -3.85
CA VAL A 47 4.73 13.83 -3.72
C VAL A 47 4.82 13.32 -2.29
N VAL A 48 3.71 12.84 -1.77
CA VAL A 48 3.63 12.17 -0.46
C VAL A 48 3.43 10.67 -0.63
N VAL A 49 4.27 9.86 0.02
CA VAL A 49 4.07 8.41 0.13
C VAL A 49 3.61 8.11 1.56
N ASN A 50 2.31 7.90 1.73
CA ASN A 50 1.72 7.62 3.04
C ASN A 50 1.73 6.12 3.35
N LEU A 51 2.69 5.71 4.17
CA LEU A 51 2.82 4.35 4.70
C LEU A 51 2.26 4.21 6.13
N ALA A 52 1.81 5.32 6.72
CA ALA A 52 1.34 5.33 8.10
C ALA A 52 0.03 4.53 8.23
N ALA A 53 0.05 3.56 9.11
CA ALA A 53 -1.13 2.81 9.51
C ALA A 53 -0.90 2.13 10.87
N ALA A 54 -1.99 1.92 11.61
CA ALA A 54 -2.02 0.96 12.69
C ALA A 54 -2.43 -0.39 12.10
N GLY A 55 -1.55 -1.39 12.19
CA GLY A 55 -1.87 -2.77 11.86
C GLY A 55 -2.51 -3.44 13.07
N GLY A 56 -3.68 -4.05 12.91
CA GLY A 56 -4.16 -5.02 13.86
C GLY A 56 -3.32 -6.29 13.76
N ARG A 57 -2.79 -6.82 14.87
CA ARG A 57 -2.44 -8.22 14.89
C ARG A 57 -3.72 -9.00 14.70
N SER A 58 -3.76 -9.92 13.75
CA SER A 58 -4.84 -10.88 13.66
C SER A 58 -4.83 -11.74 14.93
N ASP A 59 -5.85 -11.59 15.77
CA ASP A 59 -6.17 -12.63 16.72
C ASP A 59 -6.80 -13.83 15.98
N PRO A 60 -6.83 -15.00 16.58
CA PRO A 60 -7.43 -16.19 15.97
C PRO A 60 -8.92 -16.02 15.59
N GLU A 61 -9.59 -15.01 16.12
CA GLU A 61 -11.01 -14.73 15.91
C GLU A 61 -11.27 -13.72 14.77
N GLY A 62 -10.20 -13.21 14.13
CA GLY A 62 -10.29 -12.47 12.85
C GLY A 62 -10.86 -11.04 12.91
N MET A 63 -11.32 -10.59 14.07
CA MET A 63 -11.90 -9.25 14.21
C MET A 63 -10.96 -8.23 14.86
N SER A 64 -9.70 -8.58 15.01
CA SER A 64 -8.78 -7.86 15.83
C SER A 64 -8.18 -6.64 15.18
N GLY A 65 -8.03 -5.76 16.00
CA GLY A 65 -7.39 -4.47 15.97
C GLY A 65 -8.12 -3.63 17.00
N ASP A 66 -7.38 -2.93 17.81
CA ASP A 66 -7.97 -1.90 18.63
C ASP A 66 -8.68 -0.89 17.72
N TRP A 67 -10.00 -0.88 17.75
CA TRP A 67 -10.85 -0.01 16.95
C TRP A 67 -10.45 1.46 17.09
N ASP A 68 -10.21 1.91 18.31
CA ASP A 68 -9.86 3.30 18.57
C ASP A 68 -8.52 3.68 17.92
N THR A 69 -7.56 2.77 17.95
CA THR A 69 -6.27 2.93 17.28
C THR A 69 -6.44 2.96 15.76
N MET A 70 -7.24 2.07 15.19
CA MET A 70 -7.49 2.06 13.75
C MET A 70 -8.31 3.26 13.29
N LEU A 71 -9.34 3.65 14.03
CA LEU A 71 -10.09 4.87 13.76
C LEU A 71 -9.16 6.10 13.75
N LYS A 72 -8.32 6.20 14.75
CA LYS A 72 -7.42 7.34 14.92
C LYS A 72 -6.36 7.44 13.83
N TYR A 73 -5.69 6.34 13.50
CA TYR A 73 -4.53 6.39 12.59
C TYR A 73 -4.87 6.04 11.15
N ASN A 74 -5.80 5.10 10.90
CA ASN A 74 -6.11 4.67 9.54
C ASN A 74 -7.24 5.50 8.91
N ILE A 75 -8.23 5.91 9.69
CA ILE A 75 -9.36 6.69 9.19
C ILE A 75 -9.06 8.19 9.30
N VAL A 76 -8.93 8.71 10.54
CA VAL A 76 -8.66 10.13 10.77
C VAL A 76 -7.30 10.52 10.20
N GLY A 77 -6.27 9.69 10.40
CA GLY A 77 -4.93 9.93 9.87
C GLY A 77 -4.89 9.98 8.34
N CYS A 78 -5.61 9.10 7.66
CA CYS A 78 -5.71 9.12 6.20
C CYS A 78 -6.38 10.41 5.70
N TYR A 79 -7.49 10.81 6.32
CA TYR A 79 -8.16 12.08 6.04
C TYR A 79 -7.21 13.28 6.22
N ASN A 80 -6.52 13.35 7.36
CA ASN A 80 -5.59 14.44 7.66
C ASN A 80 -4.47 14.56 6.62
N VAL A 81 -3.88 13.42 6.20
CA VAL A 81 -2.84 13.40 5.15
C VAL A 81 -3.36 13.99 3.85
N LEU A 82 -4.54 13.56 3.38
CA LEU A 82 -5.12 14.06 2.14
C LEU A 82 -5.52 15.53 2.24
N GLU A 83 -6.10 15.95 3.35
CA GLU A 83 -6.51 17.34 3.55
C GLU A 83 -5.31 18.28 3.63
N VAL A 84 -4.24 17.91 4.34
CA VAL A 84 -3.01 18.72 4.39
C VAL A 84 -2.34 18.75 3.02
N ALA A 85 -2.24 17.60 2.33
CA ALA A 85 -1.68 17.54 0.98
C ALA A 85 -2.39 18.51 0.01
N LYS A 86 -3.73 18.52 0.04
CA LYS A 86 -4.55 19.47 -0.74
C LYS A 86 -4.25 20.93 -0.36
N GLN A 87 -4.15 21.23 0.95
CA GLN A 87 -3.95 22.61 1.44
C GLN A 87 -2.55 23.15 1.16
N THR A 88 -1.54 22.28 1.06
CA THR A 88 -0.13 22.67 0.80
C THR A 88 0.27 22.57 -0.67
N GLY A 89 -0.65 22.14 -1.54
CA GLY A 89 -0.40 22.09 -2.98
C GLY A 89 0.44 20.87 -3.43
N VAL A 90 0.49 19.80 -2.62
CA VAL A 90 1.05 18.52 -3.04
C VAL A 90 0.36 18.06 -4.33
N SER A 91 1.12 17.63 -5.32
CA SER A 91 0.57 17.21 -6.61
C SER A 91 0.06 15.76 -6.61
N ARG A 92 0.70 14.88 -5.82
CA ARG A 92 0.35 13.45 -5.75
C ARG A 92 0.50 12.87 -4.36
N VAL A 93 -0.48 12.08 -3.95
CA VAL A 93 -0.39 11.22 -2.76
C VAL A 93 -0.46 9.75 -3.18
N ILE A 94 0.49 8.95 -2.73
CA ILE A 94 0.47 7.50 -2.84
C ILE A 94 0.01 6.95 -1.49
N LEU A 95 -1.16 6.32 -1.45
CA LEU A 95 -1.69 5.70 -0.24
C LEU A 95 -1.34 4.22 -0.21
N ALA A 96 -0.65 3.78 0.83
CA ALA A 96 -0.47 2.36 1.08
C ALA A 96 -1.81 1.74 1.49
N SER A 97 -2.49 1.16 0.51
CA SER A 97 -3.54 0.17 0.71
C SER A 97 -2.92 -1.19 1.03
N SER A 98 -3.65 -2.28 0.99
CA SER A 98 -3.17 -3.57 1.44
C SER A 98 -3.84 -4.73 0.72
N GLY A 99 -3.15 -5.85 0.64
CA GLY A 99 -3.74 -7.13 0.29
C GLY A 99 -4.90 -7.55 1.20
N ALA A 100 -4.98 -6.95 2.39
CA ALA A 100 -6.08 -7.17 3.34
C ALA A 100 -7.47 -6.80 2.82
N THR A 101 -7.56 -5.98 1.78
CA THR A 101 -8.82 -5.65 1.09
C THR A 101 -9.46 -6.85 0.39
N ALA A 102 -8.69 -7.92 0.14
CA ALA A 102 -9.11 -9.09 -0.63
C ALA A 102 -8.74 -10.44 0.03
N ASN A 103 -8.40 -10.45 1.33
CA ASN A 103 -7.99 -11.70 2.00
C ASN A 103 -9.11 -12.75 2.08
N GLY A 104 -10.38 -12.37 1.93
CA GLY A 104 -11.49 -13.32 1.93
C GLY A 104 -11.44 -14.33 0.78
N TYR A 105 -10.81 -13.99 -0.32
CA TYR A 105 -10.55 -14.95 -1.40
C TYR A 105 -9.74 -16.16 -0.93
N GLU A 106 -8.83 -15.97 0.02
CA GLU A 106 -7.98 -17.04 0.56
C GLU A 106 -8.78 -18.14 1.32
N TRP A 107 -10.08 -17.94 1.57
CA TRP A 107 -10.98 -18.93 2.16
C TRP A 107 -11.71 -19.80 1.13
N GLU A 108 -11.63 -19.43 -0.14
CA GLU A 108 -12.33 -20.06 -1.26
C GLU A 108 -11.34 -20.81 -2.16
N GLU A 109 -11.74 -21.94 -2.72
CA GLU A 109 -10.97 -22.58 -3.78
C GLU A 109 -11.12 -21.79 -5.10
N PRO A 110 -10.08 -21.70 -5.90
CA PRO A 110 -8.79 -22.37 -5.77
C PRO A 110 -7.75 -21.64 -4.89
N TYR A 111 -8.02 -20.43 -4.43
CA TYR A 111 -7.05 -19.55 -3.74
C TYR A 111 -6.59 -20.14 -2.41
N LYS A 112 -7.47 -20.87 -1.71
CA LYS A 112 -7.13 -21.58 -0.47
C LYS A 112 -5.98 -22.57 -0.67
N THR A 113 -6.01 -23.32 -1.79
CA THR A 113 -4.91 -24.21 -2.19
C THR A 113 -3.64 -23.41 -2.48
N LEU A 114 -3.72 -22.27 -3.18
CA LEU A 114 -2.56 -21.44 -3.54
C LEU A 114 -1.80 -20.88 -2.33
N VAL A 115 -2.48 -20.61 -1.22
CA VAL A 115 -1.89 -20.08 0.02
C VAL A 115 -1.58 -21.16 1.06
N SER A 116 -1.84 -22.43 0.75
CA SER A 116 -1.57 -23.55 1.66
C SER A 116 -0.09 -23.73 1.93
N LYS A 117 0.23 -24.18 3.16
CA LYS A 117 1.57 -24.65 3.52
C LYS A 117 1.81 -26.11 3.12
N GLU A 118 0.74 -26.83 2.82
CA GLU A 118 0.82 -28.20 2.37
C GLU A 118 1.30 -28.26 0.92
N ASP A 119 2.03 -29.30 0.58
CA ASP A 119 2.45 -29.57 -0.80
C ASP A 119 1.29 -30.20 -1.59
N LEU A 120 0.31 -29.37 -1.89
CA LEU A 120 -0.86 -29.75 -2.65
C LEU A 120 -0.65 -29.54 -4.15
N PRO A 121 -1.23 -30.40 -5.00
CA PRO A 121 -1.24 -30.14 -6.44
C PRO A 121 -1.87 -28.78 -6.74
N LEU A 122 -1.15 -27.94 -7.51
CA LEU A 122 -1.72 -26.68 -7.93
C LEU A 122 -2.84 -26.90 -8.94
N PRO A 123 -3.91 -26.07 -8.91
CA PRO A 123 -4.91 -26.05 -9.97
C PRO A 123 -4.26 -25.80 -11.34
N GLU A 124 -4.83 -26.32 -12.41
CA GLU A 124 -4.35 -26.09 -13.77
C GLU A 124 -4.44 -24.60 -14.18
N SER A 125 -5.48 -23.92 -13.66
CA SER A 125 -5.68 -22.47 -13.87
C SER A 125 -6.56 -21.91 -12.77
N TRP A 126 -6.53 -20.59 -12.59
CA TRP A 126 -7.43 -19.85 -11.68
C TRP A 126 -7.67 -18.44 -12.20
N GLU A 127 -8.78 -17.88 -11.79
CA GLU A 127 -9.12 -16.49 -12.07
C GLU A 127 -8.24 -15.55 -11.23
N MET A 128 -7.75 -14.48 -11.84
CA MET A 128 -6.95 -13.48 -11.14
C MET A 128 -7.86 -12.47 -10.43
N VAL A 129 -7.51 -12.11 -9.20
CA VAL A 129 -8.19 -11.06 -8.42
C VAL A 129 -7.59 -9.72 -8.83
N SER A 130 -8.30 -8.99 -9.68
CA SER A 130 -7.90 -7.67 -10.15
C SER A 130 -8.34 -6.56 -9.21
N GLU A 131 -8.02 -5.32 -9.55
CA GLU A 131 -8.48 -4.13 -8.83
C GLU A 131 -10.00 -3.92 -8.95
N ALA A 132 -10.61 -4.45 -10.02
CA ALA A 132 -12.05 -4.41 -10.27
C ALA A 132 -12.82 -5.54 -9.57
N SER A 133 -12.14 -6.56 -9.04
CA SER A 133 -12.79 -7.63 -8.31
C SER A 133 -13.41 -7.11 -7.02
N GLU A 134 -14.53 -7.72 -6.60
CA GLU A 134 -15.22 -7.34 -5.37
C GLU A 134 -14.29 -7.42 -4.16
N PRO A 135 -14.16 -6.37 -3.35
CA PRO A 135 -13.37 -6.43 -2.12
C PRO A 135 -13.93 -7.46 -1.14
N LYS A 136 -13.05 -8.27 -0.54
CA LYS A 136 -13.41 -9.27 0.47
C LYS A 136 -12.53 -9.11 1.72
N PRO A 137 -12.66 -8.01 2.49
CA PRO A 137 -11.94 -7.86 3.75
C PRO A 137 -12.49 -8.82 4.80
N ILE A 138 -11.60 -9.43 5.58
CA ILE A 138 -11.96 -10.38 6.64
C ILE A 138 -11.63 -9.86 8.05
N HIS A 139 -11.15 -8.64 8.14
CA HIS A 139 -10.84 -7.95 9.41
C HIS A 139 -10.89 -6.43 9.23
N MET A 140 -11.04 -5.72 10.34
CA MET A 140 -11.25 -4.27 10.38
C MET A 140 -10.14 -3.49 9.66
N TYR A 141 -8.89 -3.94 9.76
CA TYR A 141 -7.77 -3.30 9.03
C TYR A 141 -8.03 -3.24 7.51
N GLY A 142 -8.53 -4.33 6.91
CA GLY A 142 -8.90 -4.35 5.49
C GLY A 142 -9.98 -3.31 5.16
N VAL A 143 -10.99 -3.18 6.04
CA VAL A 143 -12.06 -2.17 5.90
C VAL A 143 -11.49 -0.76 5.97
N THR A 144 -10.56 -0.48 6.88
CA THR A 144 -9.92 0.86 6.95
C THR A 144 -9.09 1.18 5.70
N LYS A 145 -8.53 0.17 5.03
CA LYS A 145 -7.79 0.38 3.77
C LYS A 145 -8.74 0.69 2.61
N LEU A 146 -9.89 0.02 2.54
CA LEU A 146 -10.95 0.35 1.58
C LEU A 146 -11.49 1.78 1.78
N PHE A 147 -11.68 2.20 3.03
CA PHE A 147 -12.02 3.59 3.32
C PHE A 147 -10.98 4.56 2.73
N GLY A 148 -9.70 4.28 2.86
CA GLY A 148 -8.63 5.10 2.27
C GLY A 148 -8.68 5.14 0.74
N GLU A 149 -9.00 4.01 0.09
CA GLU A 149 -9.17 3.94 -1.37
C GLU A 149 -10.34 4.82 -1.85
N ASP A 150 -11.48 4.74 -1.18
CA ASP A 150 -12.66 5.53 -1.54
C ASP A 150 -12.46 7.02 -1.22
N LEU A 151 -11.82 7.33 -0.10
CA LEU A 151 -11.47 8.70 0.23
C LEU A 151 -10.49 9.28 -0.80
N GLY A 152 -9.51 8.50 -1.24
CA GLY A 152 -8.57 8.88 -2.29
C GLY A 152 -9.28 9.20 -3.62
N ARG A 153 -10.25 8.38 -4.03
CA ARG A 153 -11.08 8.65 -5.21
C ARG A 153 -11.85 9.95 -5.09
N LEU A 154 -12.42 10.23 -3.91
CA LEU A 154 -13.14 11.49 -3.64
C LEU A 154 -12.22 12.69 -3.83
N TYR A 155 -11.03 12.70 -3.22
CA TYR A 155 -10.09 13.81 -3.34
C TYR A 155 -9.61 14.00 -4.79
N ALA A 156 -9.27 12.92 -5.49
CA ALA A 156 -8.86 13.00 -6.89
C ALA A 156 -9.97 13.52 -7.83
N ALA A 157 -11.24 13.22 -7.52
CA ALA A 157 -12.39 13.68 -8.31
C ALA A 157 -12.79 15.13 -8.03
N THR A 158 -12.51 15.65 -6.83
CA THR A 158 -13.02 16.95 -6.36
C THR A 158 -11.94 18.01 -6.17
N THR A 159 -10.67 17.66 -6.36
CA THR A 159 -9.52 18.55 -6.20
C THR A 159 -8.49 18.33 -7.33
N ASP A 160 -7.43 19.13 -7.34
CA ASP A 160 -6.30 18.93 -8.26
C ASP A 160 -5.34 17.79 -7.86
N LEU A 161 -5.50 17.23 -6.67
CA LEU A 161 -4.67 16.19 -6.13
C LEU A 161 -4.79 14.88 -6.94
N SER A 162 -3.65 14.30 -7.31
CA SER A 162 -3.59 12.91 -7.78
C SER A 162 -3.49 11.97 -6.58
N VAL A 163 -4.36 10.96 -6.48
CA VAL A 163 -4.31 9.98 -5.39
C VAL A 163 -4.25 8.56 -5.95
N ILE A 164 -3.13 7.89 -5.73
CA ILE A 164 -2.90 6.53 -6.21
C ILE A 164 -2.85 5.58 -5.01
N ASN A 165 -3.67 4.55 -5.06
CA ASN A 165 -3.74 3.54 -4.02
C ASN A 165 -2.89 2.32 -4.40
N LEU A 166 -2.02 1.90 -3.51
CA LEU A 166 -1.13 0.77 -3.71
C LEU A 166 -1.51 -0.38 -2.78
N ARG A 167 -2.21 -1.39 -3.31
CA ARG A 167 -2.56 -2.61 -2.58
C ARG A 167 -1.32 -3.48 -2.40
N ILE A 168 -0.56 -3.19 -1.34
CA ILE A 168 0.68 -3.91 -1.05
C ILE A 168 0.34 -5.31 -0.56
N SER A 169 0.89 -6.31 -1.23
CA SER A 169 0.84 -7.71 -0.84
C SER A 169 1.71 -7.97 0.39
N SER A 170 2.16 -9.19 0.63
CA SER A 170 2.96 -9.52 1.81
C SER A 170 4.41 -9.05 1.64
N THR A 171 4.85 -8.12 2.48
CA THR A 171 6.24 -7.69 2.57
C THR A 171 6.66 -7.60 4.04
N GLY A 172 7.92 -7.83 4.35
CA GLY A 172 8.43 -7.87 5.71
C GLY A 172 9.86 -7.34 5.81
N PRO A 173 10.45 -7.34 7.02
CA PRO A 173 11.84 -6.91 7.21
C PRO A 173 12.86 -7.82 6.52
N VAL A 174 12.54 -9.09 6.34
CA VAL A 174 13.32 -10.04 5.53
C VAL A 174 12.73 -10.07 4.13
N ASP A 175 13.56 -9.85 3.11
CA ASP A 175 13.12 -9.87 1.71
C ASP A 175 13.09 -11.29 1.15
N ALA A 176 12.15 -12.07 1.65
CA ALA A 176 11.93 -13.45 1.24
C ALA A 176 10.46 -13.86 1.46
N PRO A 177 9.93 -14.80 0.65
CA PRO A 177 8.58 -15.32 0.84
C PRO A 177 8.51 -16.23 2.07
N ASP A 178 7.48 -16.04 2.90
CA ASP A 178 7.14 -17.00 3.95
C ASP A 178 6.50 -18.27 3.34
N PRO A 179 6.75 -19.47 3.91
CA PRO A 179 6.11 -20.70 3.46
C PRO A 179 4.56 -20.61 3.49
N GLY A 180 3.93 -21.16 2.47
CA GLY A 180 2.48 -21.13 2.30
C GLY A 180 2.01 -19.78 1.75
N ARG A 181 1.32 -18.98 2.54
CA ARG A 181 0.73 -17.72 2.09
C ARG A 181 1.73 -16.77 1.40
N GLY A 182 2.98 -16.74 1.84
CA GLY A 182 4.02 -15.95 1.21
C GLY A 182 4.30 -16.37 -0.23
N MET A 183 4.22 -17.67 -0.55
CA MET A 183 4.44 -18.19 -1.91
C MET A 183 3.46 -17.64 -2.95
N ALA A 184 2.28 -17.18 -2.53
CA ALA A 184 1.29 -16.56 -3.40
C ALA A 184 1.31 -15.02 -3.33
N ASN A 185 1.68 -14.48 -2.17
CA ASN A 185 1.46 -13.07 -1.85
C ASN A 185 2.74 -12.25 -1.64
N TRP A 186 3.91 -12.82 -1.81
CA TRP A 186 5.16 -12.09 -1.56
C TRP A 186 5.32 -10.90 -2.52
N GLN A 187 5.79 -9.80 -1.94
CA GLN A 187 6.21 -8.59 -2.63
C GLN A 187 7.64 -8.28 -2.22
N SER A 188 8.58 -8.42 -3.12
CA SER A 188 9.98 -8.10 -2.85
C SER A 188 10.19 -6.60 -2.64
N HIS A 189 11.25 -6.27 -1.92
CA HIS A 189 11.59 -4.86 -1.67
C HIS A 189 11.90 -4.12 -2.96
N ARG A 190 12.66 -4.71 -3.89
CA ARG A 190 13.04 -4.03 -5.15
C ARG A 190 11.85 -3.84 -6.08
N ASP A 191 10.94 -4.81 -6.16
CA ASP A 191 9.74 -4.70 -6.98
C ASP A 191 8.78 -3.64 -6.42
N LEU A 192 8.64 -3.56 -5.08
CA LEU A 192 7.87 -2.50 -4.43
C LEU A 192 8.49 -1.12 -4.67
N GLN A 193 9.83 -1.01 -4.62
CA GLN A 193 10.55 0.21 -4.93
C GLN A 193 10.33 0.63 -6.38
N GLN A 194 10.48 -0.32 -7.33
CA GLN A 194 10.24 -0.07 -8.75
C GLN A 194 8.83 0.48 -8.99
N LEU A 195 7.81 -0.19 -8.44
CA LEU A 195 6.43 0.24 -8.65
C LEU A 195 6.17 1.61 -8.02
N THR A 196 6.70 1.88 -6.82
CA THR A 196 6.57 3.19 -6.17
C THR A 196 7.21 4.29 -7.03
N ILE A 197 8.41 4.08 -7.56
CA ILE A 197 9.08 5.03 -8.46
C ILE A 197 8.24 5.29 -9.71
N LYS A 198 7.71 4.23 -10.33
CA LYS A 198 6.85 4.38 -11.52
C LYS A 198 5.57 5.16 -11.25
N ILE A 199 5.00 5.04 -10.06
CA ILE A 199 3.85 5.85 -9.65
C ILE A 199 4.27 7.31 -9.42
N ILE A 200 5.41 7.57 -8.79
CA ILE A 200 5.94 8.93 -8.60
C ILE A 200 6.13 9.62 -9.95
N GLU A 201 6.72 8.92 -10.93
CA GLU A 201 7.06 9.41 -12.27
C GLU A 201 5.87 9.35 -13.25
N ALA A 202 4.72 8.79 -12.86
CA ALA A 202 3.57 8.66 -13.74
C ALA A 202 3.04 10.04 -14.19
N PRO A 203 2.49 10.13 -15.40
CA PRO A 203 1.97 11.41 -15.93
C PRO A 203 0.95 12.08 -15.00
N ALA A 204 0.90 13.41 -15.02
CA ALA A 204 0.01 14.20 -14.15
C ALA A 204 -1.49 13.96 -14.42
N ASN A 205 -1.85 13.43 -15.59
CA ASN A 205 -3.23 13.07 -15.92
C ASN A 205 -3.69 11.75 -15.27
N LEU A 206 -2.79 10.96 -14.69
CA LEU A 206 -3.15 9.84 -13.83
C LEU A 206 -3.63 10.39 -12.49
N LYS A 207 -4.95 10.68 -12.40
CA LYS A 207 -5.54 11.35 -11.23
C LYS A 207 -5.91 10.39 -10.11
N SER A 208 -6.44 9.21 -10.44
CA SER A 208 -6.82 8.20 -9.45
C SER A 208 -6.67 6.82 -10.05
N ASP A 209 -6.04 5.93 -9.32
CA ASP A 209 -5.96 4.53 -9.69
C ASP A 209 -5.69 3.65 -8.47
N ILE A 210 -5.82 2.34 -8.66
CA ILE A 210 -5.43 1.31 -7.69
C ILE A 210 -4.52 0.33 -8.40
N PHE A 211 -3.42 -0.04 -7.78
CA PHE A 211 -2.50 -1.04 -8.32
C PHE A 211 -2.20 -2.13 -7.29
N TRP A 212 -2.19 -3.39 -7.75
CA TRP A 212 -1.64 -4.47 -6.97
C TRP A 212 -0.11 -4.44 -6.99
N ALA A 213 0.49 -4.30 -5.81
CA ALA A 213 1.92 -4.51 -5.60
C ALA A 213 2.15 -5.96 -5.20
N THR A 214 2.55 -6.77 -6.15
CA THR A 214 2.92 -8.17 -5.96
C THR A 214 4.02 -8.55 -6.93
N SER A 215 5.00 -9.36 -6.49
CA SER A 215 6.03 -9.94 -7.35
C SER A 215 5.44 -11.05 -8.24
N ASP A 216 6.18 -11.54 -9.24
CA ASP A 216 5.68 -12.55 -10.18
C ASP A 216 5.75 -13.97 -9.59
N ASN A 217 5.14 -14.15 -8.41
CA ASN A 217 5.08 -15.44 -7.74
C ASN A 217 4.31 -16.48 -8.58
N LYS A 218 4.78 -17.71 -8.59
CA LYS A 218 4.16 -18.80 -9.35
C LYS A 218 2.71 -19.08 -8.93
N ARG A 219 2.42 -18.90 -7.63
CA ARG A 219 1.08 -19.11 -7.05
C ARG A 219 0.27 -17.81 -6.90
N LYS A 220 0.71 -16.69 -7.49
CA LYS A 220 -0.01 -15.43 -7.33
C LYS A 220 -1.43 -15.53 -7.88
N PHE A 221 -2.35 -14.88 -7.20
CA PHE A 221 -3.73 -14.71 -7.65
C PHE A 221 -4.16 -13.23 -7.68
N ARG A 222 -3.37 -12.34 -7.08
CA ARG A 222 -3.53 -10.89 -7.19
C ARG A 222 -2.93 -10.42 -8.50
N ASP A 223 -3.75 -9.77 -9.32
CA ASP A 223 -3.37 -9.42 -10.69
C ASP A 223 -2.53 -8.15 -10.73
N ASN A 224 -1.31 -8.23 -11.22
CA ASN A 224 -0.46 -7.07 -11.45
C ASN A 224 -0.44 -6.62 -12.94
N ALA A 225 -1.35 -7.16 -13.76
CA ALA A 225 -1.41 -6.84 -15.19
C ALA A 225 -1.73 -5.36 -15.43
N HIS A 226 -2.64 -4.78 -14.65
CA HIS A 226 -2.98 -3.37 -14.73
C HIS A 226 -1.77 -2.46 -14.44
N ALA A 227 -0.98 -2.78 -13.42
CA ALA A 227 0.26 -2.04 -13.13
C ALA A 227 1.31 -2.20 -14.25
N LYS A 228 1.38 -3.37 -14.89
CA LYS A 228 2.25 -3.60 -16.04
C LYS A 228 1.82 -2.78 -17.25
N GLU A 229 0.53 -2.72 -17.53
CA GLU A 229 -0.03 -1.99 -18.66
C GLU A 229 0.09 -0.47 -18.50
N VAL A 230 -0.34 0.06 -17.38
CA VAL A 230 -0.45 1.52 -17.15
C VAL A 230 0.90 2.15 -16.81
N LEU A 231 1.70 1.47 -15.99
CA LEU A 231 2.94 2.01 -15.44
C LEU A 231 4.21 1.38 -16.04
N GLY A 232 4.08 0.33 -16.84
CA GLY A 232 5.22 -0.47 -17.28
C GLY A 232 5.92 -1.15 -16.09
N TYR A 233 5.17 -1.56 -15.06
CA TYR A 233 5.71 -2.33 -13.95
C TYR A 233 6.29 -3.64 -14.47
N ALA A 234 7.50 -3.99 -14.07
CA ALA A 234 8.20 -5.19 -14.51
C ALA A 234 8.86 -5.85 -13.30
N PRO A 235 8.11 -6.60 -12.49
CA PRO A 235 8.66 -7.29 -11.34
C PRO A 235 9.78 -8.23 -11.76
N GLN A 236 10.82 -8.30 -10.95
CA GLN A 236 12.05 -9.07 -11.21
C GLN A 236 12.18 -10.27 -10.29
N ASP A 237 11.33 -10.34 -9.27
CA ASP A 237 11.32 -11.40 -8.28
C ASP A 237 10.04 -12.22 -8.35
N GLY A 238 10.10 -13.44 -7.85
CA GLY A 238 8.98 -14.35 -7.72
C GLY A 238 9.29 -15.47 -6.77
N ALA A 239 8.29 -15.95 -6.04
CA ALA A 239 8.35 -17.16 -5.25
C ALA A 239 7.94 -18.35 -6.12
N ASP A 240 8.78 -19.42 -6.12
CA ASP A 240 8.61 -20.67 -6.89
C ASP A 240 8.00 -21.80 -6.04
#